data_6e758a5b92338fe39f73e262a0c88f8c
#
_entry.id   6e758a5b92338fe39f73e262a0c88f8c
#
_cell.length_a   1.000
_cell.length_b   1.000
_cell.length_c   1.000
_cell.angle_alpha   90.00
_cell.angle_beta   90.00
_cell.angle_gamma   90.00
#
_symmetry.space_group_name_H-M   'P 1'
#
loop_
_entity.id
_entity.type
_entity.pdbx_description
1 polymer ?
#
loop_
_entity_poly.entity_id
_entity_poly.type
_entity_poly.pdbx_seq_one_letter_code
_entity_poly.pdbx_strand_id
1 'polypeptide(L)'
;MIPISVATWASLSTRWVNTMAFNVNALGFGDNVVDRYEHIHTMYPGGNAVNFAVYAKKCGAARSAYMGIFGNDAAAEHVIASLEDEGIELDKCEQMIGESGAACVTVVDGDRVFLGSNEGGIRGDARYVLDRFDLSYMKQFDVVHSGNYCFTERELPKLKAAGVTVSFDFSDDSTDKYYEQIAPYVDFAFFSAADATSEGEIRERLAWVKGLGPRFVSATAGAEGCIAYDGERYYRQLAKPVTDMKDTMGGG
;
A
#
# COMPACT_ATOMS: atom_id res chain seq x y z
N MET A 1 26.84 -1.44 19.33
CA MET A 1 25.59 -1.35 18.51
C MET A 1 25.17 0.12 18.55
N ILE A 2 25.19 0.82 17.42
CA ILE A 2 24.67 2.20 17.34
C ILE A 2 23.16 2.08 17.36
N PRO A 3 22.43 2.80 18.23
CA PRO A 3 20.97 2.72 18.26
C PRO A 3 20.39 3.24 16.94
N ILE A 4 19.46 2.49 16.36
CA ILE A 4 18.70 2.95 15.18
C ILE A 4 17.71 4.00 15.65
N SER A 5 17.73 5.18 15.03
CA SER A 5 16.74 6.22 15.27
C SER A 5 15.43 5.88 14.57
N VAL A 6 14.33 6.44 15.06
CA VAL A 6 12.99 6.25 14.49
C VAL A 6 12.48 7.56 13.90
N ALA A 7 11.77 7.48 12.79
CA ALA A 7 11.11 8.61 12.16
C ALA A 7 9.67 8.25 11.81
N THR A 8 8.77 9.20 11.91
CA THR A 8 7.34 9.02 11.69
C THR A 8 6.88 9.78 10.45
N TRP A 9 5.67 9.48 9.97
CA TRP A 9 5.03 10.25 8.89
C TRP A 9 4.91 11.74 9.21
N ALA A 10 4.82 12.12 10.48
CA ALA A 10 4.80 13.52 10.90
C ALA A 10 6.11 14.25 10.56
N SER A 11 7.25 13.56 10.59
CA SER A 11 8.55 14.11 10.20
C SER A 11 8.70 14.27 8.68
N LEU A 12 7.86 13.59 7.89
CA LEU A 12 7.79 13.65 6.43
C LEU A 12 6.74 14.66 5.93
N SER A 13 5.91 15.22 6.82
CA SER A 13 4.76 16.05 6.42
C SER A 13 5.17 17.43 5.95
N THR A 14 5.09 17.67 4.65
CA THR A 14 4.67 18.98 4.14
C THR A 14 3.24 19.22 4.58
N ARG A 15 2.94 20.41 5.14
CA ARG A 15 1.60 20.83 5.54
C ARG A 15 0.57 20.55 4.44
N TRP A 16 -0.25 19.51 4.63
CA TRP A 16 -1.47 19.33 3.86
C TRP A 16 -2.46 20.40 4.32
N VAL A 17 -2.60 21.48 3.55
CA VAL A 17 -3.51 22.55 3.86
C VAL A 17 -4.86 22.25 3.22
N ASN A 18 -5.90 22.21 4.02
CA ASN A 18 -7.31 22.06 3.65
C ASN A 18 -7.67 20.73 2.96
N THR A 19 -7.69 19.67 3.71
CA THR A 19 -8.30 18.43 3.25
C THR A 19 -9.81 18.60 3.18
N MET A 20 -10.39 18.42 2.01
CA MET A 20 -11.84 18.23 1.91
C MET A 20 -12.17 16.93 2.66
N ALA A 21 -13.09 17.00 3.62
CA ALA A 21 -13.57 15.80 4.28
C ALA A 21 -14.45 15.00 3.32
N PHE A 22 -14.11 13.73 3.13
CA PHE A 22 -14.92 12.80 2.37
C PHE A 22 -15.64 11.85 3.33
N ASN A 23 -16.93 11.61 3.08
CA ASN A 23 -17.67 10.60 3.83
C ASN A 23 -17.33 9.20 3.31
N VAL A 24 -16.06 8.83 3.44
CA VAL A 24 -15.50 7.54 3.01
C VAL A 24 -14.78 6.91 4.19
N ASN A 25 -15.08 5.64 4.43
CA ASN A 25 -14.39 4.80 5.40
C ASN A 25 -13.42 3.90 4.66
N ALA A 26 -12.14 3.93 5.02
CA ALA A 26 -11.06 3.23 4.33
C ALA A 26 -10.35 2.25 5.28
N LEU A 27 -10.04 1.05 4.79
CA LEU A 27 -9.29 0.04 5.53
C LEU A 27 -8.09 -0.45 4.71
N GLY A 28 -6.89 -0.32 5.24
CA GLY A 28 -5.70 -1.01 4.73
C GLY A 28 -5.62 -2.42 5.32
N PHE A 29 -5.53 -3.45 4.48
CA PHE A 29 -5.46 -4.85 4.91
C PHE A 29 -4.21 -5.53 4.34
N GLY A 30 -3.28 -5.88 5.21
CA GLY A 30 -2.11 -6.64 4.78
C GLY A 30 -0.81 -6.29 5.48
N ASP A 31 0.16 -5.80 4.70
CA ASP A 31 1.53 -5.64 5.11
C ASP A 31 1.78 -4.44 6.03
N ASN A 32 2.75 -4.62 6.89
CA ASN A 32 3.45 -3.59 7.65
C ASN A 32 4.93 -3.95 7.63
N VAL A 33 5.76 -2.98 7.33
CA VAL A 33 7.21 -3.13 7.27
C VAL A 33 7.88 -1.89 7.84
N VAL A 34 9.19 -1.98 8.08
CA VAL A 34 10.03 -0.79 8.27
C VAL A 34 11.03 -0.68 7.12
N ASP A 35 11.20 0.54 6.62
CA ASP A 35 12.25 0.87 5.68
C ASP A 35 13.49 1.31 6.48
N ARG A 36 14.54 0.48 6.52
CA ARG A 36 15.78 0.72 7.26
C ARG A 36 16.79 1.40 6.35
N TYR A 37 17.10 2.64 6.66
CA TYR A 37 18.13 3.42 5.98
C TYR A 37 19.46 3.25 6.73
N GLU A 38 20.27 2.30 6.27
CA GLU A 38 21.51 1.89 6.95
C GLU A 38 22.52 3.04 7.08
N HIS A 39 22.62 3.90 6.05
CA HIS A 39 23.59 5.00 6.03
C HIS A 39 23.30 6.11 7.06
N ILE A 40 22.06 6.23 7.54
CA ILE A 40 21.66 7.22 8.57
C ILE A 40 21.16 6.56 9.85
N HIS A 41 21.24 5.25 9.95
CA HIS A 41 20.76 4.46 11.08
C HIS A 41 19.33 4.83 11.51
N THR A 42 18.42 4.97 10.52
CA THR A 42 17.03 5.38 10.76
C THR A 42 16.08 4.39 10.12
N MET A 43 14.97 4.09 10.78
CA MET A 43 13.87 3.33 10.19
C MET A 43 12.61 4.18 10.12
N TYR A 44 11.89 4.00 9.02
CA TYR A 44 10.60 4.63 8.74
C TYR A 44 9.52 3.57 8.68
N PRO A 45 8.30 3.85 9.16
CA PRO A 45 7.19 2.94 8.98
C PRO A 45 6.79 2.90 7.50
N GLY A 46 6.46 1.71 7.01
CA GLY A 46 6.11 1.45 5.62
C GLY A 46 5.18 0.26 5.46
N GLY A 47 5.01 -0.16 4.23
CA GLY A 47 4.06 -1.17 3.81
C GLY A 47 2.90 -0.58 3.02
N ASN A 48 2.48 -1.26 1.97
CA ASN A 48 1.44 -0.77 1.07
C ASN A 48 0.11 -0.52 1.80
N ALA A 49 -0.37 -1.50 2.57
CA ALA A 49 -1.62 -1.39 3.32
C ALA A 49 -1.57 -0.34 4.45
N VAL A 50 -0.44 -0.24 5.14
CA VAL A 50 -0.20 0.77 6.17
C VAL A 50 -0.20 2.17 5.56
N ASN A 51 0.56 2.37 4.49
CA ASN A 51 0.62 3.64 3.77
C ASN A 51 -0.77 4.07 3.26
N PHE A 52 -1.54 3.13 2.69
CA PHE A 52 -2.91 3.41 2.25
C PHE A 52 -3.77 3.96 3.40
N ALA A 53 -3.75 3.32 4.59
CA ALA A 53 -4.54 3.77 5.73
C ALA A 53 -4.16 5.21 6.15
N VAL A 54 -2.86 5.50 6.25
CA VAL A 54 -2.36 6.83 6.63
C VAL A 54 -2.72 7.88 5.59
N TYR A 55 -2.49 7.60 4.30
CA TYR A 55 -2.79 8.57 3.25
C TYR A 55 -4.29 8.75 3.03
N ALA A 56 -5.12 7.72 3.19
CA ALA A 56 -6.56 7.87 3.18
C ALA A 56 -7.02 8.87 4.26
N LYS A 57 -6.49 8.75 5.48
CA LYS A 57 -6.75 9.71 6.56
C LYS A 57 -6.30 11.11 6.20
N LYS A 58 -5.06 11.27 5.73
CA LYS A 58 -4.50 12.57 5.31
C LYS A 58 -5.25 13.17 4.13
N CYS A 59 -5.81 12.37 3.24
CA CYS A 59 -6.67 12.82 2.16
C CYS A 59 -8.10 13.14 2.58
N GLY A 60 -8.47 12.95 3.85
CA GLY A 60 -9.77 13.38 4.41
C GLY A 60 -10.82 12.28 4.50
N ALA A 61 -10.44 11.01 4.52
CA ALA A 61 -11.36 9.92 4.86
C ALA A 61 -11.98 10.15 6.24
N ALA A 62 -13.29 9.93 6.37
CA ALA A 62 -14.01 10.11 7.62
C ALA A 62 -13.52 9.12 8.68
N ARG A 63 -13.23 7.90 8.26
CA ARG A 63 -12.67 6.83 9.08
C ARG A 63 -11.52 6.17 8.33
N SER A 64 -10.41 5.89 9.00
CA SER A 64 -9.32 5.11 8.45
C SER A 64 -8.83 4.10 9.46
N ALA A 65 -8.67 2.86 9.03
CA ALA A 65 -8.23 1.74 9.85
C ALA A 65 -7.15 0.93 9.12
N TYR A 66 -6.39 0.19 9.91
CA TYR A 66 -5.45 -0.80 9.42
C TYR A 66 -5.76 -2.15 10.07
N MET A 67 -5.56 -3.24 9.31
CA MET A 67 -5.72 -4.62 9.74
C MET A 67 -4.58 -5.46 9.20
N GLY A 68 -3.77 -6.03 10.08
CA GLY A 68 -2.62 -6.84 9.71
C GLY A 68 -2.01 -7.55 10.91
N ILE A 69 -0.92 -8.28 10.67
CA ILE A 69 -0.18 -9.00 11.70
C ILE A 69 1.14 -8.27 11.95
N PHE A 70 1.39 -7.89 13.18
CA PHE A 70 2.65 -7.32 13.65
C PHE A 70 3.55 -8.40 14.23
N GLY A 71 4.86 -8.21 14.12
CA GLY A 71 5.84 -8.88 14.96
C GLY A 71 5.78 -8.38 16.41
N ASN A 72 6.70 -8.85 17.24
CA ASN A 72 6.85 -8.43 18.64
C ASN A 72 8.21 -7.79 18.93
N ASP A 73 8.76 -7.11 17.94
CA ASP A 73 10.06 -6.44 18.00
C ASP A 73 9.91 -4.89 18.04
N ALA A 74 11.03 -4.19 18.18
CA ALA A 74 11.04 -2.72 18.21
C ALA A 74 10.53 -2.08 16.91
N ALA A 75 10.59 -2.79 15.77
CA ALA A 75 10.04 -2.31 14.52
C ALA A 75 8.50 -2.34 14.55
N ALA A 76 7.89 -3.40 15.10
CA ALA A 76 6.45 -3.47 15.32
C ALA A 76 5.96 -2.32 16.22
N GLU A 77 6.60 -2.12 17.37
CA GLU A 77 6.25 -1.03 18.30
C GLU A 77 6.34 0.34 17.63
N HIS A 78 7.35 0.54 16.77
CA HIS A 78 7.50 1.79 16.03
C HIS A 78 6.37 2.01 15.03
N VAL A 79 5.99 1.00 14.24
CA VAL A 79 4.89 1.13 13.27
C VAL A 79 3.56 1.34 13.99
N ILE A 80 3.27 0.58 15.06
CA ILE A 80 2.06 0.72 15.87
C ILE A 80 1.95 2.14 16.43
N ALA A 81 2.98 2.63 17.12
CA ALA A 81 2.98 3.98 17.68
C ALA A 81 2.79 5.06 16.60
N SER A 82 3.42 4.88 15.43
CA SER A 82 3.25 5.81 14.30
C SER A 82 1.83 5.83 13.74
N LEU A 83 1.15 4.67 13.68
CA LEU A 83 -0.25 4.57 13.25
C LEU A 83 -1.21 5.20 14.27
N GLU A 84 -0.97 4.98 15.56
CA GLU A 84 -1.72 5.61 16.65
C GLU A 84 -1.59 7.14 16.62
N ASP A 85 -0.38 7.67 16.39
CA ASP A 85 -0.12 9.11 16.26
C ASP A 85 -0.87 9.73 15.06
N GLU A 86 -1.05 8.99 13.97
CA GLU A 86 -1.83 9.41 12.80
C GLU A 86 -3.35 9.19 13.01
N GLY A 87 -3.77 8.62 14.13
CA GLY A 87 -5.18 8.36 14.46
C GLY A 87 -5.82 7.27 13.60
N ILE A 88 -5.05 6.24 13.25
CA ILE A 88 -5.52 5.06 12.52
C ILE A 88 -6.05 4.03 13.50
N GLU A 89 -7.22 3.47 13.23
CA GLU A 89 -7.82 2.41 14.05
C GLU A 89 -7.10 1.08 13.83
N LEU A 90 -6.78 0.36 14.94
CA LEU A 90 -6.03 -0.89 14.93
C LEU A 90 -6.82 -2.07 15.54
N ASP A 91 -8.13 -1.95 15.68
CA ASP A 91 -9.00 -2.86 16.45
C ASP A 91 -8.93 -4.33 16.01
N LYS A 92 -8.51 -4.59 14.78
CA LYS A 92 -8.42 -5.93 14.20
C LYS A 92 -7.00 -6.34 13.84
N CYS A 93 -6.01 -5.66 14.41
CA CYS A 93 -4.62 -6.09 14.27
C CYS A 93 -4.32 -7.26 15.19
N GLU A 94 -3.42 -8.13 14.76
CA GLU A 94 -2.87 -9.23 15.54
C GLU A 94 -1.38 -8.99 15.81
N GLN A 95 -0.88 -9.48 16.92
CA GLN A 95 0.55 -9.49 17.23
C GLN A 95 1.01 -10.93 17.43
N MET A 96 2.08 -11.31 16.74
CA MET A 96 2.66 -12.65 16.81
C MET A 96 4.14 -12.60 17.18
N ILE A 97 4.65 -13.69 17.74
CA ILE A 97 6.07 -13.81 18.05
C ILE A 97 6.86 -13.97 16.76
N GLY A 98 7.72 -13.01 16.46
CA GLY A 98 8.56 -13.00 15.27
C GLY A 98 9.00 -11.59 14.90
N GLU A 99 9.95 -11.49 13.97
CA GLU A 99 10.42 -10.21 13.47
C GLU A 99 9.41 -9.57 12.52
N SER A 100 9.28 -8.26 12.59
CA SER A 100 8.53 -7.47 11.61
C SER A 100 9.19 -7.50 10.24
N GLY A 101 8.41 -7.26 9.19
CA GLY A 101 8.93 -7.05 7.85
C GLY A 101 9.89 -5.86 7.82
N ALA A 102 10.99 -5.99 7.09
CA ALA A 102 11.98 -4.94 6.92
C ALA A 102 12.55 -4.94 5.51
N ALA A 103 12.59 -3.76 4.90
CA ALA A 103 13.37 -3.48 3.71
C ALA A 103 14.62 -2.67 4.11
N CYS A 104 15.80 -3.13 3.68
CA CYS A 104 17.05 -2.43 3.94
C CYS A 104 17.46 -1.65 2.71
N VAL A 105 17.67 -0.36 2.88
CA VAL A 105 18.04 0.56 1.81
C VAL A 105 19.23 1.42 2.22
N THR A 106 19.98 1.87 1.21
CA THR A 106 21.02 2.90 1.39
C THR A 106 20.91 3.92 0.27
N VAL A 107 21.64 5.00 0.37
CA VAL A 107 21.78 5.99 -0.70
C VAL A 107 23.24 6.03 -1.15
N VAL A 108 23.47 5.87 -2.45
CA VAL A 108 24.79 5.97 -3.08
C VAL A 108 24.70 6.99 -4.21
N ASP A 109 25.52 8.04 -4.13
CA ASP A 109 25.56 9.13 -5.12
C ASP A 109 24.19 9.82 -5.36
N GLY A 110 23.35 9.84 -4.32
CA GLY A 110 21.98 10.42 -4.39
C GLY A 110 20.91 9.45 -4.86
N ASP A 111 21.29 8.27 -5.31
CA ASP A 111 20.35 7.22 -5.74
C ASP A 111 20.12 6.20 -4.63
N ARG A 112 18.86 5.75 -4.50
CA ARG A 112 18.50 4.69 -3.57
C ARG A 112 18.96 3.34 -4.10
N VAL A 113 19.65 2.59 -3.23
CA VAL A 113 20.06 1.21 -3.48
C VAL A 113 19.35 0.29 -2.48
N PHE A 114 18.57 -0.64 -3.00
CA PHE A 114 17.95 -1.71 -2.22
C PHE A 114 19.01 -2.75 -1.85
N LEU A 115 19.16 -3.01 -0.55
CA LEU A 115 20.16 -3.95 -0.03
C LEU A 115 19.56 -5.34 0.24
N GLY A 116 18.24 -5.43 0.35
CA GLY A 116 17.51 -6.67 0.61
C GLY A 116 16.34 -6.48 1.58
N SER A 117 15.61 -7.55 1.80
CA SER A 117 14.52 -7.62 2.78
C SER A 117 14.53 -8.96 3.51
N ASN A 118 13.78 -9.04 4.60
CA ASN A 118 13.49 -10.31 5.27
C ASN A 118 12.17 -10.95 4.79
N GLU A 119 11.78 -10.66 3.52
CA GLU A 119 10.60 -11.24 2.87
C GLU A 119 9.28 -11.07 3.66
N GLY A 120 9.16 -9.92 4.35
CA GLY A 120 7.97 -9.58 5.13
C GLY A 120 8.00 -10.07 6.59
N GLY A 121 9.10 -10.70 7.03
CA GLY A 121 9.23 -11.19 8.39
C GLY A 121 8.11 -12.13 8.78
N ILE A 122 7.50 -11.95 9.96
CA ILE A 122 6.39 -12.78 10.45
C ILE A 122 5.21 -12.83 9.46
N ARG A 123 5.02 -11.81 8.63
CA ARG A 123 3.98 -11.82 7.57
C ARG A 123 4.30 -12.79 6.44
N GLY A 124 5.57 -13.06 6.18
CA GLY A 124 6.01 -14.13 5.27
C GLY A 124 5.57 -15.52 5.76
N ASP A 125 5.61 -15.76 7.05
CA ASP A 125 5.30 -17.05 7.69
C ASP A 125 3.83 -17.16 8.10
N ALA A 126 3.28 -16.13 8.77
CA ALA A 126 1.90 -16.10 9.23
C ALA A 126 0.96 -15.52 8.16
N ARG A 127 -0.20 -16.13 8.00
CA ARG A 127 -1.23 -15.67 7.08
C ARG A 127 -2.50 -15.30 7.85
N TYR A 128 -3.06 -14.18 7.50
CA TYR A 128 -4.39 -13.82 7.98
C TYR A 128 -5.42 -14.79 7.39
N VAL A 129 -6.29 -15.34 8.23
CA VAL A 129 -7.40 -16.19 7.81
C VAL A 129 -8.68 -15.53 8.27
N LEU A 130 -9.35 -14.85 7.35
CA LEU A 130 -10.57 -14.12 7.65
C LEU A 130 -11.71 -15.04 8.05
N ASP A 131 -12.33 -14.73 9.18
CA ASP A 131 -13.55 -15.36 9.65
C ASP A 131 -14.80 -14.48 9.39
N ARG A 132 -15.96 -14.94 9.87
CA ARG A 132 -17.22 -14.21 9.72
C ARG A 132 -17.24 -12.84 10.43
N PHE A 133 -16.50 -12.70 11.54
CA PHE A 133 -16.47 -11.46 12.32
C PHE A 133 -15.57 -10.43 11.65
N ASP A 134 -14.46 -10.88 11.09
CA ASP A 134 -13.57 -10.05 10.28
C ASP A 134 -14.27 -9.52 9.04
N LEU A 135 -14.98 -10.38 8.32
CA LEU A 135 -15.79 -9.96 7.17
C LEU A 135 -16.90 -8.98 7.56
N SER A 136 -17.51 -9.15 8.75
CA SER A 136 -18.50 -8.21 9.26
C SER A 136 -17.90 -6.85 9.62
N TYR A 137 -16.66 -6.84 10.12
CA TYR A 137 -15.91 -5.61 10.36
C TYR A 137 -15.54 -4.92 9.06
N MET A 138 -14.97 -5.65 8.10
CA MET A 138 -14.56 -5.10 6.80
C MET A 138 -15.72 -4.51 5.99
N LYS A 139 -16.93 -5.03 6.14
CA LYS A 139 -18.15 -4.46 5.52
C LYS A 139 -18.55 -3.07 6.02
N GLN A 140 -17.97 -2.59 7.10
CA GLN A 140 -18.20 -1.23 7.62
C GLN A 140 -17.39 -0.17 6.85
N PHE A 141 -16.51 -0.60 5.97
CA PHE A 141 -15.66 0.26 5.16
C PHE A 141 -16.16 0.31 3.71
N ASP A 142 -16.05 1.48 3.09
CA ASP A 142 -16.44 1.69 1.70
C ASP A 142 -15.40 1.07 0.75
N VAL A 143 -14.15 0.95 1.21
CA VAL A 143 -13.06 0.34 0.46
C VAL A 143 -12.08 -0.36 1.41
N VAL A 144 -11.67 -1.58 1.03
CA VAL A 144 -10.58 -2.34 1.63
C VAL A 144 -9.45 -2.41 0.62
N HIS A 145 -8.27 -1.90 0.99
CA HIS A 145 -7.10 -1.90 0.14
C HIS A 145 -6.10 -2.97 0.55
N SER A 146 -5.53 -3.64 -0.43
CA SER A 146 -4.45 -4.62 -0.27
C SER A 146 -3.49 -4.55 -1.46
N GLY A 147 -2.47 -5.40 -1.50
CA GLY A 147 -1.50 -5.43 -2.58
C GLY A 147 -0.76 -6.75 -2.68
N ASN A 148 0.10 -6.87 -3.69
CA ASN A 148 0.85 -8.10 -4.00
C ASN A 148 1.84 -8.52 -2.89
N TYR A 149 2.30 -7.59 -2.05
CA TYR A 149 3.18 -7.87 -0.90
C TYR A 149 2.42 -8.02 0.43
N CYS A 150 1.08 -7.99 0.37
CA CYS A 150 0.23 -8.06 1.56
C CYS A 150 -0.02 -9.49 2.05
N PHE A 151 0.29 -10.50 1.25
CA PHE A 151 0.04 -11.93 1.53
C PHE A 151 -1.44 -12.25 1.82
N THR A 152 -2.35 -11.57 1.11
CA THR A 152 -3.80 -11.63 1.33
C THR A 152 -4.57 -12.30 0.20
N GLU A 153 -3.89 -12.77 -0.83
CA GLU A 153 -4.47 -13.25 -2.09
C GLU A 153 -5.53 -14.34 -1.86
N ARG A 154 -5.30 -15.23 -0.89
CA ARG A 154 -6.22 -16.32 -0.55
C ARG A 154 -7.53 -15.84 0.08
N GLU A 155 -7.54 -14.64 0.62
CA GLU A 155 -8.68 -14.04 1.30
C GLU A 155 -9.56 -13.19 0.36
N LEU A 156 -9.03 -12.74 -0.78
CA LEU A 156 -9.76 -11.92 -1.74
C LEU A 156 -11.07 -12.55 -2.24
N PRO A 157 -11.14 -13.87 -2.52
CA PRO A 157 -12.41 -14.52 -2.87
C PRO A 157 -13.48 -14.39 -1.79
N LYS A 158 -13.08 -14.42 -0.49
CA LYS A 158 -14.01 -14.25 0.64
C LYS A 158 -14.53 -12.81 0.70
N LEU A 159 -13.65 -11.82 0.50
CA LEU A 159 -14.02 -10.41 0.44
C LEU A 159 -15.03 -10.17 -0.69
N LYS A 160 -14.75 -10.67 -1.88
CA LYS A 160 -15.65 -10.56 -3.03
C LYS A 160 -17.00 -11.20 -2.77
N ALA A 161 -17.01 -12.44 -2.24
CA ALA A 161 -18.25 -13.15 -1.89
C ALA A 161 -19.05 -12.44 -0.79
N ALA A 162 -18.36 -11.73 0.11
CA ALA A 162 -18.98 -10.92 1.15
C ALA A 162 -19.52 -9.57 0.66
N GLY A 163 -19.23 -9.18 -0.58
CA GLY A 163 -19.63 -7.89 -1.16
C GLY A 163 -18.79 -6.71 -0.68
N VAL A 164 -17.56 -6.97 -0.22
CA VAL A 164 -16.59 -5.93 0.14
C VAL A 164 -16.00 -5.34 -1.13
N THR A 165 -15.92 -4.02 -1.22
CA THR A 165 -15.22 -3.33 -2.31
C THR A 165 -13.72 -3.43 -2.10
N VAL A 166 -13.01 -4.03 -3.06
CA VAL A 166 -11.57 -4.27 -2.98
C VAL A 166 -10.78 -3.35 -3.90
N SER A 167 -9.82 -2.64 -3.35
CA SER A 167 -8.75 -1.94 -4.05
C SER A 167 -7.47 -2.76 -3.93
N PHE A 168 -6.71 -2.92 -5.02
CA PHE A 168 -5.51 -3.76 -5.00
C PHE A 168 -4.37 -3.14 -5.82
N ASP A 169 -3.19 -3.10 -5.23
CA ASP A 169 -1.96 -2.68 -5.89
C ASP A 169 -1.16 -3.90 -6.36
N PHE A 170 -1.00 -4.00 -7.68
CA PHE A 170 -0.21 -5.03 -8.34
C PHE A 170 1.29 -4.71 -8.41
N SER A 171 1.70 -3.49 -7.99
CA SER A 171 3.08 -3.03 -8.07
C SER A 171 3.65 -3.02 -9.50
N ASP A 172 4.94 -3.24 -9.67
CA ASP A 172 5.68 -3.17 -10.94
C ASP A 172 6.10 -4.55 -11.49
N ASP A 173 6.11 -5.59 -10.66
CA ASP A 173 6.67 -6.91 -10.99
C ASP A 173 5.63 -8.05 -11.14
N SER A 174 4.34 -7.72 -11.13
CA SER A 174 3.28 -8.71 -11.23
C SER A 174 3.21 -9.35 -12.63
N THR A 175 3.23 -10.69 -12.67
CA THR A 175 3.09 -11.44 -13.92
C THR A 175 1.65 -11.48 -14.45
N ASP A 176 1.46 -11.73 -15.75
CA ASP A 176 0.13 -11.89 -16.35
C ASP A 176 -0.71 -12.93 -15.63
N LYS A 177 -0.11 -14.05 -15.28
CA LYS A 177 -0.76 -15.12 -14.53
C LYS A 177 -1.25 -14.64 -13.15
N TYR A 178 -0.48 -13.78 -12.49
CA TYR A 178 -0.88 -13.21 -11.20
C TYR A 178 -2.09 -12.28 -11.37
N TYR A 179 -2.09 -11.43 -12.41
CA TYR A 179 -3.26 -10.62 -12.74
C TYR A 179 -4.50 -11.47 -13.02
N GLU A 180 -4.39 -12.53 -13.84
CA GLU A 180 -5.50 -13.44 -14.14
C GLU A 180 -6.08 -14.12 -12.89
N GLN A 181 -5.25 -14.39 -11.89
CA GLN A 181 -5.66 -15.02 -10.64
C GLN A 181 -6.33 -14.03 -9.67
N ILE A 182 -5.88 -12.80 -9.63
CA ILE A 182 -6.26 -11.82 -8.58
C ILE A 182 -7.31 -10.83 -9.06
N ALA A 183 -7.17 -10.30 -10.27
CA ALA A 183 -8.04 -9.24 -10.80
C ALA A 183 -9.55 -9.57 -10.77
N PRO A 184 -10.01 -10.82 -10.93
CA PRO A 184 -11.45 -11.15 -10.82
C PRO A 184 -12.07 -10.81 -9.45
N TYR A 185 -11.27 -10.68 -8.40
CA TYR A 185 -11.73 -10.38 -7.04
C TYR A 185 -11.59 -8.89 -6.67
N VAL A 186 -11.06 -8.08 -7.57
CA VAL A 186 -10.70 -6.67 -7.35
C VAL A 186 -11.70 -5.74 -8.04
N ASP A 187 -12.03 -4.62 -7.39
CA ASP A 187 -12.88 -3.57 -7.98
C ASP A 187 -12.05 -2.41 -8.55
N PHE A 188 -10.96 -2.03 -7.87
CA PHE A 188 -10.03 -0.97 -8.27
C PHE A 188 -8.62 -1.54 -8.33
N ALA A 189 -8.05 -1.62 -9.52
CA ALA A 189 -6.70 -2.15 -9.74
C ALA A 189 -5.71 -1.02 -10.00
N PHE A 190 -4.56 -1.09 -9.34
CA PHE A 190 -3.46 -0.16 -9.49
C PHE A 190 -2.18 -0.94 -9.83
N PHE A 191 -1.32 -0.35 -10.68
CA PHE A 191 -0.01 -0.91 -10.99
C PHE A 191 0.96 0.18 -11.45
N SER A 192 2.26 -0.12 -11.39
CA SER A 192 3.28 0.72 -12.00
C SER A 192 3.50 0.35 -13.46
N ALA A 193 3.61 1.36 -14.30
CA ALA A 193 3.98 1.24 -15.71
C ALA A 193 5.22 2.10 -16.03
N ALA A 194 6.13 2.22 -15.06
CA ALA A 194 7.34 3.04 -15.21
C ALA A 194 8.25 2.54 -16.35
N ASP A 195 8.22 1.23 -16.65
CA ASP A 195 9.00 0.60 -17.72
C ASP A 195 8.33 0.64 -19.10
N ALA A 196 7.09 1.16 -19.19
CA ALA A 196 6.39 1.26 -20.46
C ALA A 196 7.09 2.22 -21.42
N THR A 197 7.24 1.84 -22.67
CA THR A 197 7.94 2.61 -23.71
C THR A 197 7.03 3.63 -24.39
N SER A 198 5.71 3.51 -24.21
CA SER A 198 4.73 4.40 -24.82
C SER A 198 3.40 4.43 -24.06
N GLU A 199 2.65 5.52 -24.24
CA GLU A 199 1.27 5.62 -23.72
C GLU A 199 0.34 4.55 -24.32
N GLY A 200 0.59 4.13 -25.56
CA GLY A 200 -0.18 3.07 -26.25
C GLY A 200 -0.09 1.75 -25.48
N GLU A 201 1.12 1.37 -25.09
CA GLU A 201 1.38 0.17 -24.30
C GLU A 201 0.67 0.22 -22.94
N ILE A 202 0.71 1.37 -22.25
CA ILE A 202 -0.02 1.56 -20.99
C ILE A 202 -1.52 1.37 -21.20
N ARG A 203 -2.10 1.95 -22.26
CA ARG A 203 -3.53 1.83 -22.55
C ARG A 203 -3.94 0.38 -22.87
N GLU A 204 -3.13 -0.35 -23.62
CA GLU A 204 -3.35 -1.77 -23.91
C GLU A 204 -3.35 -2.59 -22.61
N ARG A 205 -2.38 -2.34 -21.72
CA ARG A 205 -2.29 -3.01 -20.43
C ARG A 205 -3.49 -2.69 -19.54
N LEU A 206 -3.90 -1.42 -19.46
CA LEU A 206 -5.10 -1.00 -18.73
C LEU A 206 -6.37 -1.68 -19.24
N ALA A 207 -6.54 -1.77 -20.55
CA ALA A 207 -7.70 -2.41 -21.17
C ALA A 207 -7.72 -3.92 -20.90
N TRP A 208 -6.57 -4.58 -20.96
CA TRP A 208 -6.43 -5.99 -20.66
C TRP A 208 -6.78 -6.29 -19.19
N VAL A 209 -6.18 -5.57 -18.23
CA VAL A 209 -6.46 -5.74 -16.79
C VAL A 209 -7.94 -5.46 -16.50
N LYS A 210 -8.52 -4.42 -17.12
CA LYS A 210 -9.95 -4.09 -17.00
C LYS A 210 -10.84 -5.25 -17.45
N GLY A 211 -10.44 -5.95 -18.52
CA GLY A 211 -11.12 -7.13 -19.05
C GLY A 211 -11.13 -8.32 -18.11
N LEU A 212 -10.22 -8.39 -17.13
CA LEU A 212 -10.14 -9.47 -16.14
C LEU A 212 -11.13 -9.33 -14.98
N GLY A 213 -11.76 -8.14 -14.77
CA GLY A 213 -12.77 -7.99 -13.74
C GLY A 213 -12.90 -6.64 -13.05
N PRO A 214 -11.83 -5.89 -12.81
CA PRO A 214 -11.91 -4.61 -12.13
C PRO A 214 -12.85 -3.62 -12.85
N ARG A 215 -13.56 -2.81 -12.08
CA ARG A 215 -14.40 -1.75 -12.66
C ARG A 215 -13.61 -0.48 -13.00
N PHE A 216 -12.43 -0.31 -12.42
CA PHE A 216 -11.54 0.80 -12.65
C PHE A 216 -10.09 0.34 -12.53
N VAL A 217 -9.23 0.79 -13.44
CA VAL A 217 -7.82 0.43 -13.48
C VAL A 217 -6.99 1.70 -13.66
N SER A 218 -5.90 1.83 -12.92
CA SER A 218 -4.97 2.95 -13.01
C SER A 218 -3.52 2.48 -13.05
N ALA A 219 -2.73 3.11 -13.89
CA ALA A 219 -1.29 2.89 -14.01
C ALA A 219 -0.53 4.17 -13.71
N THR A 220 0.49 4.11 -12.84
CA THR A 220 1.43 5.20 -12.61
C THR A 220 2.65 5.04 -13.51
N ALA A 221 3.17 6.15 -14.04
CA ALA A 221 4.31 6.19 -14.94
C ALA A 221 5.35 7.24 -14.48
N GLY A 222 5.63 7.24 -13.17
CA GLY A 222 6.62 8.14 -12.56
C GLY A 222 6.38 9.61 -12.91
N ALA A 223 7.37 10.27 -13.49
CA ALA A 223 7.31 11.70 -13.87
C ALA A 223 6.24 12.02 -14.92
N GLU A 224 5.78 11.05 -15.71
CA GLU A 224 4.71 11.20 -16.70
C GLU A 224 3.31 11.25 -16.08
N GLY A 225 3.19 10.96 -14.78
CA GLY A 225 1.95 10.97 -14.04
C GLY A 225 1.22 9.63 -14.06
N CYS A 226 -0.08 9.64 -14.28
CA CYS A 226 -0.87 8.40 -14.31
C CYS A 226 -1.93 8.43 -15.42
N ILE A 227 -2.31 7.23 -15.85
CA ILE A 227 -3.41 6.99 -16.78
C ILE A 227 -4.37 6.00 -16.13
N ALA A 228 -5.66 6.28 -16.20
CA ALA A 228 -6.69 5.40 -15.68
C ALA A 228 -7.74 5.07 -16.78
N TYR A 229 -8.43 3.94 -16.58
CA TYR A 229 -9.46 3.45 -17.49
C TYR A 229 -10.65 2.87 -16.73
N ASP A 230 -11.87 3.33 -17.05
CA ASP A 230 -13.11 2.86 -16.42
C ASP A 230 -13.86 1.83 -17.26
N GLY A 231 -13.36 1.54 -18.46
CA GLY A 231 -13.99 0.65 -19.45
C GLY A 231 -14.63 1.40 -20.60
N GLU A 232 -14.80 2.71 -20.50
CA GLU A 232 -15.33 3.58 -21.56
C GLU A 232 -14.34 4.68 -21.93
N ARG A 233 -13.68 5.29 -20.94
CA ARG A 233 -12.81 6.45 -21.12
C ARG A 233 -11.47 6.27 -20.43
N TYR A 234 -10.44 6.87 -21.05
CA TYR A 234 -9.15 7.05 -20.43
C TYR A 234 -9.06 8.43 -19.80
N TYR A 235 -8.49 8.46 -18.59
CA TYR A 235 -8.23 9.67 -17.83
C TYR A 235 -6.72 9.79 -17.67
N ARG A 236 -6.18 10.98 -17.89
CA ARG A 236 -4.76 11.26 -17.70
C ARG A 236 -4.57 12.37 -16.67
N GLN A 237 -3.68 12.14 -15.74
CA GLN A 237 -3.21 13.15 -14.79
C GLN A 237 -1.70 13.25 -14.89
N LEU A 238 -1.18 14.43 -15.20
CA LEU A 238 0.26 14.67 -15.17
C LEU A 238 0.78 14.68 -13.73
N ALA A 239 2.02 14.28 -13.57
CA ALA A 239 2.70 14.37 -12.28
C ALA A 239 2.74 15.84 -11.82
N LYS A 240 2.51 16.05 -10.53
CA LYS A 240 2.67 17.38 -9.94
C LYS A 240 4.15 17.60 -9.63
N PRO A 241 4.81 18.61 -10.20
CA PRO A 241 6.22 18.85 -9.93
C PRO A 241 6.47 19.08 -8.44
N VAL A 242 7.48 18.41 -7.89
CA VAL A 242 7.97 18.59 -6.53
C VAL A 242 9.31 19.27 -6.60
N THR A 243 9.47 20.40 -5.89
CA THR A 243 10.68 21.24 -5.94
C THR A 243 11.78 20.77 -4.98
N ASP A 244 11.45 19.96 -3.97
CA ASP A 244 12.41 19.45 -2.98
C ASP A 244 12.10 17.96 -2.72
N MET A 245 12.46 17.12 -3.69
CA MET A 245 12.30 15.67 -3.59
C MET A 245 13.47 15.09 -2.80
N LYS A 246 13.17 14.57 -1.63
CA LYS A 246 14.16 13.92 -0.74
C LYS A 246 14.21 12.41 -0.95
N ASP A 247 13.10 11.81 -1.27
CA ASP A 247 12.94 10.38 -1.48
C ASP A 247 11.69 10.10 -2.31
N THR A 248 11.69 8.99 -3.04
CA THR A 248 10.55 8.52 -3.87
C THR A 248 9.84 7.32 -3.28
N MET A 249 10.22 6.82 -2.09
CA MET A 249 9.56 5.68 -1.44
C MET A 249 8.10 6.03 -1.12
N GLY A 250 7.16 5.22 -1.61
CA GLY A 250 5.72 5.44 -1.45
C GLY A 250 5.17 6.67 -2.18
N GLY A 251 5.94 7.25 -3.11
CA GLY A 251 5.55 8.43 -3.90
C GLY A 251 5.06 8.11 -5.31
N GLY A 252 4.71 6.85 -5.58
CA GLY A 252 4.29 6.32 -6.88
C GLY A 252 3.01 6.89 -7.44
#